data_8f3483c747dfc4e7a05fab76fa228c8e
#
_entry.id   8f3483c747dfc4e7a05fab76fa228c8e
#
_cell.length_a   1.000
_cell.length_b   1.000
_cell.length_c   1.000
_cell.angle_alpha   90.00
_cell.angle_beta   90.00
_cell.angle_gamma   90.00
#
_symmetry.space_group_name_H-M   'P 1'
#
loop_
_entity.id
_entity.type
_entity.pdbx_description
1 polymer ?
#
loop_
_entity_poly.entity_id
_entity_poly.type
_entity_poly.pdbx_seq_one_letter_code
_entity_poly.pdbx_strand_id
1 'polypeptide(L)'
;MGSSCIYPKYAKQPLKEKYLLTAPLELTNESYAVSKIAGVKLCESYNRHYNTNYICLMPSNLFGPNDNYNTENSHFLPAIIKKLHNAKNKKSKKIKFWGTGKAKRELTFVDEISEACVFFLNKKTNHTLINIGSGYERSIKSYI
;
A
#
# COMPACT_ATOMS: atom_id res chain seq x y z
N MET A 1 -0.43 2.74 -11.54
CA MET A 1 -0.58 2.55 -10.08
C MET A 1 0.44 1.54 -9.58
N GLY A 2 1.24 1.91 -8.60
CA GLY A 2 2.24 1.07 -7.96
C GLY A 2 1.79 0.57 -6.58
N SER A 3 2.75 0.40 -5.67
CA SER A 3 2.52 -0.05 -4.30
C SER A 3 3.71 0.33 -3.42
N SER A 4 3.49 0.60 -2.14
CA SER A 4 4.58 0.77 -1.15
C SER A 4 5.43 -0.49 -0.94
N CYS A 5 4.98 -1.66 -1.40
CA CYS A 5 5.74 -2.91 -1.37
C CYS A 5 7.02 -2.91 -2.23
N ILE A 6 7.20 -1.91 -3.11
CA ILE A 6 8.41 -1.77 -3.94
C ILE A 6 9.66 -1.34 -3.16
N TYR A 7 9.49 -0.84 -1.95
CA TYR A 7 10.60 -0.37 -1.13
C TYR A 7 11.32 -1.52 -0.43
N PRO A 8 12.62 -1.35 -0.16
CA PRO A 8 13.40 -2.36 0.56
C PRO A 8 12.77 -2.71 1.92
N LYS A 9 12.89 -3.99 2.30
CA LYS A 9 12.35 -4.54 3.56
C LYS A 9 12.72 -3.72 4.80
N TYR A 10 13.94 -3.23 4.86
CA TYR A 10 14.49 -2.48 5.99
C TYR A 10 14.72 -1.00 5.68
N ALA A 11 13.99 -0.45 4.70
CA ALA A 11 14.09 0.96 4.40
C ALA A 11 13.72 1.82 5.62
N LYS A 12 14.45 2.93 5.77
CA LYS A 12 14.21 3.88 6.85
C LYS A 12 12.80 4.48 6.72
N GLN A 13 12.13 4.63 7.85
CA GLN A 13 10.84 5.30 7.92
C GLN A 13 10.98 6.80 8.24
N PRO A 14 10.11 7.66 7.68
CA PRO A 14 9.10 7.36 6.67
C PRO A 14 9.74 6.98 5.32
N LEU A 15 9.02 6.16 4.52
CA LEU A 15 9.47 5.76 3.20
C LEU A 15 9.60 6.96 2.27
N LYS A 16 10.71 7.03 1.53
CA LYS A 16 10.97 8.08 0.53
C LYS A 16 11.22 7.44 -0.83
N GLU A 17 10.80 8.10 -1.90
CA GLU A 17 10.92 7.61 -3.28
C GLU A 17 12.36 7.23 -3.66
N LYS A 18 13.34 7.95 -3.14
CA LYS A 18 14.78 7.68 -3.35
C LYS A 18 15.27 6.36 -2.77
N TYR A 19 14.46 5.66 -1.97
CA TYR A 19 14.83 4.35 -1.41
C TYR A 19 14.54 3.19 -2.37
N LEU A 20 13.89 3.46 -3.50
CA LEU A 20 13.65 2.43 -4.51
C LEU A 20 14.97 1.79 -4.97
N LEU A 21 15.04 0.47 -4.95
CA LEU A 21 16.21 -0.35 -5.39
C LEU A 21 17.50 -0.12 -4.59
N THR A 22 17.44 0.36 -3.36
CA THR A 22 18.65 0.60 -2.54
C THR A 22 19.06 -0.60 -1.67
N ALA A 23 18.20 -1.60 -1.52
CA ALA A 23 18.46 -2.83 -0.74
C ALA A 23 17.46 -3.94 -1.10
N PRO A 24 17.62 -5.17 -0.57
CA PRO A 24 16.71 -6.29 -0.83
C PRO A 24 15.25 -6.01 -0.46
N LEU A 25 14.35 -6.60 -1.24
CA LEU A 25 12.90 -6.56 -1.04
C LEU A 25 12.45 -7.54 0.05
N GLU A 26 11.18 -7.46 0.44
CA GLU A 26 10.55 -8.48 1.29
C GLU A 26 10.27 -9.74 0.46
N LEU A 27 10.91 -10.85 0.81
CA LEU A 27 10.85 -12.10 0.05
C LEU A 27 9.43 -12.64 -0.17
N THR A 28 8.54 -12.45 0.82
CA THR A 28 7.18 -13.01 0.75
C THR A 28 6.31 -12.38 -0.31
N ASN A 29 6.67 -11.20 -0.83
CA ASN A 29 5.96 -10.51 -1.91
C ASN A 29 6.90 -9.97 -3.01
N GLU A 30 8.12 -10.51 -3.10
CA GLU A 30 9.15 -10.03 -4.01
C GLU A 30 8.70 -10.03 -5.47
N SER A 31 8.06 -11.10 -5.93
CA SER A 31 7.56 -11.19 -7.32
C SER A 31 6.58 -10.07 -7.65
N TYR A 32 5.67 -9.76 -6.73
CA TYR A 32 4.75 -8.64 -6.87
C TYR A 32 5.49 -7.30 -6.89
N ALA A 33 6.42 -7.10 -5.96
CA ALA A 33 7.20 -5.87 -5.88
C ALA A 33 8.03 -5.65 -7.16
N VAL A 34 8.70 -6.68 -7.67
CA VAL A 34 9.47 -6.62 -8.92
C VAL A 34 8.58 -6.24 -10.11
N SER A 35 7.37 -6.80 -10.21
CA SER A 35 6.43 -6.44 -11.29
C SER A 35 6.05 -4.96 -11.25
N LYS A 36 5.85 -4.40 -10.06
CA LYS A 36 5.53 -2.97 -9.87
C LYS A 36 6.74 -2.08 -10.14
N ILE A 37 7.95 -2.50 -9.75
CA ILE A 37 9.21 -1.80 -10.06
C ILE A 37 9.43 -1.75 -11.58
N ALA A 38 9.20 -2.85 -12.28
CA ALA A 38 9.29 -2.89 -13.74
C ALA A 38 8.37 -1.85 -14.40
N GLY A 39 7.12 -1.73 -13.92
CA GLY A 39 6.18 -0.70 -14.38
C GLY A 39 6.70 0.73 -14.14
N VAL A 40 7.28 1.01 -12.96
CA VAL A 40 7.91 2.31 -12.66
C VAL A 40 9.04 2.60 -13.64
N LYS A 41 9.96 1.64 -13.83
CA LYS A 41 11.11 1.80 -14.74
C LYS A 41 10.68 1.96 -16.20
N LEU A 42 9.60 1.29 -16.60
CA LEU A 42 9.02 1.48 -17.93
C LEU A 42 8.50 2.92 -18.10
N CYS A 43 7.73 3.44 -17.13
CA CYS A 43 7.25 4.83 -17.16
C CYS A 43 8.41 5.84 -17.21
N GLU A 44 9.45 5.63 -16.39
CA GLU A 44 10.67 6.47 -16.42
C GLU A 44 11.34 6.44 -17.78
N SER A 45 11.42 5.26 -18.42
CA SER A 45 12.01 5.09 -19.76
C SER A 45 11.21 5.82 -20.83
N TYR A 46 9.89 5.67 -20.83
CA TYR A 46 9.02 6.40 -21.76
C TYR A 46 9.14 7.92 -21.59
N ASN A 47 9.16 8.41 -20.34
CA ASN A 47 9.33 9.83 -20.09
C ASN A 47 10.63 10.36 -20.71
N ARG A 48 11.74 9.62 -20.59
CA ARG A 48 13.04 10.01 -21.16
C ARG A 48 13.10 9.96 -22.69
N HIS A 49 12.52 8.89 -23.28
CA HIS A 49 12.67 8.64 -24.73
C HIS A 49 11.63 9.36 -25.58
N TYR A 50 10.43 9.53 -25.04
CA TYR A 50 9.29 10.06 -25.81
C TYR A 50 8.75 11.37 -25.26
N ASN A 51 9.44 11.96 -24.27
CA ASN A 51 9.01 13.19 -23.60
C ASN A 51 7.56 13.15 -23.09
N THR A 52 7.13 11.97 -22.58
CA THR A 52 5.83 11.79 -21.94
C THR A 52 5.86 12.28 -20.49
N ASN A 53 4.70 12.34 -19.84
CA ASN A 53 4.58 12.75 -18.45
C ASN A 53 3.85 11.67 -17.64
N TYR A 54 4.37 10.45 -17.65
CA TYR A 54 3.83 9.37 -16.81
C TYR A 54 4.23 9.57 -15.35
N ILE A 55 3.25 9.43 -14.46
CA ILE A 55 3.42 9.53 -13.01
C ILE A 55 3.02 8.21 -12.39
N CYS A 56 3.87 7.64 -11.55
CA CYS A 56 3.63 6.41 -10.80
C CYS A 56 3.27 6.76 -9.36
N LEU A 57 2.03 6.51 -8.96
CA LEU A 57 1.55 6.74 -7.59
C LEU A 57 1.73 5.47 -6.76
N MET A 58 2.37 5.60 -5.59
CA MET A 58 2.65 4.53 -4.64
C MET A 58 1.73 4.69 -3.42
N PRO A 59 0.53 4.08 -3.43
CA PRO A 59 -0.37 4.17 -2.31
C PRO A 59 0.15 3.40 -1.09
N SER A 60 -0.22 3.87 0.09
CA SER A 60 -0.12 3.10 1.33
C SER A 60 -1.13 1.94 1.33
N ASN A 61 -1.46 1.36 2.49
CA ASN A 61 -2.46 0.27 2.53
C ASN A 61 -3.87 0.85 2.29
N LEU A 62 -4.47 0.43 1.18
CA LEU A 62 -5.81 0.87 0.80
C LEU A 62 -6.90 0.09 1.56
N PHE A 63 -8.00 0.76 1.81
CA PHE A 63 -9.23 0.15 2.33
C PHE A 63 -10.45 0.88 1.78
N GLY A 64 -11.59 0.19 1.74
CA GLY A 64 -12.84 0.79 1.29
C GLY A 64 -13.92 -0.23 0.95
N PRO A 65 -15.06 0.23 0.39
CA PRO A 65 -16.11 -0.64 -0.10
C PRO A 65 -15.59 -1.62 -1.16
N ASN A 66 -16.20 -2.80 -1.25
CA ASN A 66 -15.86 -3.86 -2.20
C ASN A 66 -14.47 -4.49 -2.00
N ASP A 67 -13.85 -4.32 -0.82
CA ASP A 67 -12.59 -4.99 -0.49
C ASP A 67 -12.77 -6.52 -0.39
N ASN A 68 -11.66 -7.25 -0.44
CA ASN A 68 -11.66 -8.70 -0.33
C ASN A 68 -11.73 -9.14 1.14
N TYR A 69 -12.86 -9.72 1.56
CA TYR A 69 -13.08 -10.25 2.91
C TYR A 69 -12.84 -11.77 3.02
N ASN A 70 -12.11 -12.38 2.08
CA ASN A 70 -11.74 -13.78 2.19
C ASN A 70 -10.81 -13.99 3.38
N THR A 71 -11.07 -15.04 4.20
CA THR A 71 -10.32 -15.30 5.45
C THR A 71 -8.88 -15.73 5.22
N GLU A 72 -8.54 -16.22 4.04
CA GLU A 72 -7.20 -16.75 3.69
C GLU A 72 -6.32 -15.72 2.97
N ASN A 73 -6.93 -14.93 2.08
CA ASN A 73 -6.20 -14.09 1.12
C ASN A 73 -6.49 -12.59 1.25
N SER A 74 -7.20 -12.15 2.29
CA SER A 74 -7.49 -10.73 2.48
C SER A 74 -6.35 -9.98 3.15
N HIS A 75 -6.28 -8.69 2.89
CA HIS A 75 -5.39 -7.79 3.62
C HIS A 75 -5.80 -7.69 5.10
N PHE A 76 -4.89 -7.11 5.93
CA PHE A 76 -5.06 -7.15 7.39
C PHE A 76 -6.34 -6.49 7.89
N LEU A 77 -6.75 -5.34 7.31
CA LEU A 77 -7.94 -4.61 7.78
C LEU A 77 -9.24 -5.36 7.48
N PRO A 78 -9.53 -5.81 6.23
CA PRO A 78 -10.70 -6.63 5.96
C PRO A 78 -10.68 -7.96 6.75
N ALA A 79 -9.50 -8.56 6.99
CA ALA A 79 -9.39 -9.74 7.85
C ALA A 79 -9.82 -9.45 9.29
N ILE A 80 -9.42 -8.31 9.86
CA ILE A 80 -9.84 -7.87 11.20
C ILE A 80 -11.36 -7.67 11.23
N ILE A 81 -11.92 -6.91 10.29
CA ILE A 81 -13.36 -6.63 10.19
C ILE A 81 -14.15 -7.95 10.13
N LYS A 82 -13.72 -8.87 9.25
CA LYS A 82 -14.38 -10.18 9.12
C LYS A 82 -14.34 -11.00 10.40
N LYS A 83 -13.19 -11.04 11.08
CA LYS A 83 -13.05 -11.75 12.37
C LYS A 83 -13.94 -11.16 13.44
N LEU A 84 -13.97 -9.83 13.56
CA LEU A 84 -14.83 -9.14 14.53
C LEU A 84 -16.32 -9.39 14.24
N HIS A 85 -16.74 -9.27 12.98
CA HIS A 85 -18.10 -9.54 12.55
C HIS A 85 -18.52 -10.99 12.86
N ASN A 86 -17.68 -11.96 12.50
CA ASN A 86 -17.96 -13.37 12.79
C ASN A 86 -18.03 -13.65 14.29
N ALA A 87 -17.17 -13.05 15.09
CA ALA A 87 -17.17 -13.22 16.54
C ALA A 87 -18.43 -12.61 17.17
N LYS A 88 -18.88 -11.45 16.71
CA LYS A 88 -20.13 -10.82 17.12
C LYS A 88 -21.32 -11.75 16.85
N ASN A 89 -21.42 -12.27 15.63
CA ASN A 89 -22.52 -13.17 15.23
C ASN A 89 -22.55 -14.48 16.03
N LYS A 90 -21.36 -15.02 16.35
CA LYS A 90 -21.19 -16.23 17.17
C LYS A 90 -21.24 -15.95 18.68
N LYS A 91 -21.45 -14.70 19.11
CA LYS A 91 -21.39 -14.27 20.53
C LYS A 91 -20.11 -14.73 21.23
N SER A 92 -18.98 -14.76 20.52
CA SER A 92 -17.69 -15.22 21.05
C SER A 92 -17.14 -14.24 22.07
N LYS A 93 -16.77 -14.72 23.26
CA LYS A 93 -16.19 -13.89 24.33
C LYS A 93 -14.71 -13.53 24.08
N LYS A 94 -14.02 -14.23 23.18
CA LYS A 94 -12.59 -14.03 22.87
C LYS A 94 -12.36 -14.17 21.39
N ILE A 95 -11.44 -13.33 20.85
CA ILE A 95 -11.00 -13.35 19.47
C ILE A 95 -9.49 -13.48 19.44
N LYS A 96 -8.96 -14.43 18.66
CA LYS A 96 -7.52 -14.63 18.51
C LYS A 96 -7.03 -13.90 17.24
N PHE A 97 -6.07 -13.00 17.39
CA PHE A 97 -5.34 -12.37 16.28
C PHE A 97 -3.91 -12.91 16.21
N TRP A 98 -3.31 -12.86 15.03
CA TRP A 98 -1.93 -13.30 14.82
C TRP A 98 -0.94 -12.23 15.18
N GLY A 99 0.23 -12.65 15.66
CA GLY A 99 1.35 -11.77 15.95
C GLY A 99 1.15 -10.90 17.19
N THR A 100 2.06 -9.97 17.39
CA THR A 100 2.10 -9.09 18.57
C THR A 100 1.22 -7.84 18.42
N GLY A 101 0.75 -7.53 17.21
CA GLY A 101 0.03 -6.30 16.89
C GLY A 101 0.89 -5.02 16.92
N LYS A 102 2.21 -5.14 17.16
CA LYS A 102 3.13 -3.98 17.22
C LYS A 102 3.45 -3.36 15.86
N ALA A 103 3.34 -4.15 14.78
CA ALA A 103 3.58 -3.64 13.43
C ALA A 103 2.64 -2.47 13.14
N LYS A 104 3.21 -1.39 12.58
CA LYS A 104 2.45 -0.20 12.22
C LYS A 104 2.02 -0.26 10.76
N ARG A 105 0.88 0.31 10.47
CA ARG A 105 0.33 0.45 9.12
C ARG A 105 -0.30 1.82 8.97
N GLU A 106 -0.06 2.41 7.81
CA GLU A 106 -0.78 3.56 7.31
C GLU A 106 -1.94 3.09 6.45
N LEU A 107 -3.13 3.59 6.70
CA LEU A 107 -4.34 3.28 5.94
C LEU A 107 -4.80 4.51 5.18
N THR A 108 -5.15 4.33 3.92
CA THR A 108 -5.73 5.39 3.07
C THR A 108 -7.03 4.90 2.46
N PHE A 109 -8.07 5.70 2.53
CA PHE A 109 -9.36 5.37 1.95
C PHE A 109 -9.29 5.39 0.43
N VAL A 110 -9.95 4.45 -0.23
CA VAL A 110 -9.81 4.24 -1.67
C VAL A 110 -10.24 5.44 -2.50
N ASP A 111 -11.23 6.20 -2.04
CA ASP A 111 -11.69 7.40 -2.75
C ASP A 111 -10.64 8.52 -2.71
N GLU A 112 -9.89 8.66 -1.61
CA GLU A 112 -8.79 9.63 -1.51
C GLU A 112 -7.69 9.33 -2.56
N ILE A 113 -7.41 8.05 -2.83
CA ILE A 113 -6.47 7.67 -3.89
C ILE A 113 -7.05 7.96 -5.26
N SER A 114 -8.35 7.75 -5.45
CA SER A 114 -9.03 8.07 -6.71
C SER A 114 -8.97 9.57 -6.99
N GLU A 115 -9.21 10.41 -5.99
CA GLU A 115 -9.06 11.86 -6.09
C GLU A 115 -7.62 12.27 -6.39
N ALA A 116 -6.64 11.65 -5.73
CA ALA A 116 -5.22 11.89 -6.03
C ALA A 116 -4.87 11.52 -7.48
N CYS A 117 -5.39 10.41 -8.01
CA CYS A 117 -5.21 10.04 -9.41
C CYS A 117 -5.74 11.12 -10.36
N VAL A 118 -6.98 11.59 -10.13
CA VAL A 118 -7.59 12.65 -10.95
C VAL A 118 -6.79 13.96 -10.82
N PHE A 119 -6.36 14.31 -9.62
CA PHE A 119 -5.52 15.49 -9.40
C PHE A 119 -4.23 15.43 -10.25
N PHE A 120 -3.52 14.30 -10.23
CA PHE A 120 -2.26 14.15 -10.96
C PHE A 120 -2.44 14.00 -12.48
N LEU A 121 -3.62 13.61 -12.99
CA LEU A 121 -3.90 13.65 -14.44
C LEU A 121 -3.80 15.08 -15.00
N ASN A 122 -4.13 16.08 -14.20
CA ASN A 122 -4.13 17.48 -14.60
C ASN A 122 -2.88 18.25 -14.14
N LYS A 123 -1.89 17.57 -13.57
CA LYS A 123 -0.66 18.20 -13.06
C LYS A 123 0.56 17.76 -13.86
N LYS A 124 1.35 18.75 -14.26
CA LYS A 124 2.73 18.51 -14.72
C LYS A 124 3.65 18.49 -13.52
N THR A 125 4.48 17.47 -13.40
CA THR A 125 5.50 17.34 -12.36
C THR A 125 6.75 16.69 -12.93
N ASN A 126 7.91 17.06 -12.38
CA ASN A 126 9.18 16.42 -12.73
C ASN A 126 9.42 15.10 -11.95
N HIS A 127 8.46 14.69 -11.12
CA HIS A 127 8.55 13.46 -10.34
C HIS A 127 7.78 12.35 -11.03
N THR A 128 8.47 11.29 -11.46
CA THR A 128 7.82 10.08 -12.02
C THR A 128 7.27 9.16 -10.95
N LEU A 129 7.83 9.18 -9.74
CA LEU A 129 7.44 8.35 -8.61
C LEU A 129 6.99 9.24 -7.45
N ILE A 130 5.79 9.00 -6.92
CA ILE A 130 5.19 9.81 -5.84
C ILE A 130 4.49 8.88 -4.85
N ASN A 131 4.85 8.98 -3.57
CA ASN A 131 4.15 8.31 -2.49
C ASN A 131 2.85 9.04 -2.16
N ILE A 132 1.77 8.26 -1.99
CA ILE A 132 0.45 8.77 -1.59
C ILE A 132 -0.03 8.01 -0.36
N GLY A 133 -0.40 8.76 0.66
CA GLY A 133 -0.90 8.20 1.90
C GLY A 133 -1.59 9.24 2.77
N SER A 134 -2.21 8.79 3.86
CA SER A 134 -2.89 9.66 4.83
C SER A 134 -1.92 10.46 5.71
N GLY A 135 -0.64 10.07 5.77
CA GLY A 135 0.36 10.62 6.67
C GLY A 135 0.26 10.12 8.12
N TYR A 136 -0.68 9.22 8.42
CA TYR A 136 -0.92 8.71 9.78
C TYR A 136 -0.72 7.20 9.86
N GLU A 137 0.25 6.77 10.65
CA GLU A 137 0.45 5.35 10.94
C GLU A 137 -0.03 4.98 12.34
N ARG A 138 -0.61 3.79 12.48
CA ARG A 138 -1.03 3.23 13.76
C ARG A 138 -0.59 1.77 13.88
N SER A 139 -0.41 1.28 15.11
CA SER A 139 -0.15 -0.14 15.33
C SER A 139 -1.38 -0.98 14.95
N ILE A 140 -1.16 -2.21 14.49
CA ILE A 140 -2.28 -3.15 14.19
C ILE A 140 -3.16 -3.33 15.42
N LYS A 141 -2.56 -3.36 16.63
CA LYS A 141 -3.30 -3.45 17.89
C LYS A 141 -4.28 -2.29 18.09
N SER A 142 -3.98 -1.09 17.61
CA SER A 142 -4.85 0.09 17.77
C SER A 142 -6.04 0.11 16.81
N TYR A 143 -6.09 -0.81 15.84
CA TYR A 143 -7.22 -1.01 14.95
C TYR A 143 -8.19 -2.11 15.42
N ILE A 144 -7.87 -2.81 16.51
CA ILE A 144 -8.65 -3.89 17.12
C ILE A 144 -9.38 -3.41 18.35
#